data_02840dd549223c2920ab3e19efda093c
#
_entry.id   02840dd549223c2920ab3e19efda093c
#
_cell.length_a   1.000
_cell.length_b   1.000
_cell.length_c   1.000
_cell.angle_alpha   90.00
_cell.angle_beta   90.00
_cell.angle_gamma   90.00
#
_symmetry.space_group_name_H-M   'P 1'
#
loop_
_entity.id
_entity.type
_entity.pdbx_description
1 polymer ?
#
loop_
_entity_poly.entity_id
_entity_poly.type
_entity_poly.pdbx_seq_one_letter_code
_entity_poly.pdbx_strand_id
1 'polypeptide(L)'
;RALLPVLPSVEEFPYAIRTVSETMESNGSTSQASICASTMSLMAAGVPIKTMVAGISCGLVTGETDDDYIVLTDIQGLEDFFGDMDFKVTGTHKGITAIQMDIKIHGLTRPIVEEAIARTREARLYIMDEVMSKAIAEPRKEVNEWAPKIEQITIDPSKIGDVVGQKGKTINEIIDRTGVKIDITDEGSVSVCGTDKKMIAAAI
;
A
#
# COMPACT_ATOMS: atom_id res chain seq x y z
N ARG A 1 5.10 5.88 -3.23
CA ARG A 1 5.00 5.73 -4.70
C ARG A 1 4.69 4.28 -5.09
N ALA A 2 5.46 3.31 -4.60
CA ALA A 2 5.34 1.89 -4.98
C ALA A 2 3.91 1.33 -4.88
N LEU A 3 3.19 1.66 -3.82
CA LEU A 3 1.85 1.13 -3.52
C LEU A 3 0.71 1.94 -4.13
N LEU A 4 0.93 3.21 -4.50
CA LEU A 4 -0.15 4.08 -5.01
C LEU A 4 -0.98 3.47 -6.15
N PRO A 5 -0.39 2.79 -7.15
CA PRO A 5 -1.17 2.24 -8.25
C PRO A 5 -2.13 1.10 -7.86
N VAL A 6 -1.91 0.48 -6.70
CA VAL A 6 -2.69 -0.68 -6.23
C VAL A 6 -3.66 -0.33 -5.12
N LEU A 7 -3.63 0.88 -4.59
CA LEU A 7 -4.60 1.31 -3.58
C LEU A 7 -6.01 1.42 -4.18
N PRO A 8 -7.05 1.13 -3.37
CA PRO A 8 -8.43 1.40 -3.76
C PRO A 8 -8.70 2.90 -3.89
N SER A 9 -9.76 3.27 -4.57
CA SER A 9 -10.26 4.63 -4.58
C SER A 9 -10.92 4.99 -3.24
N VAL A 10 -11.20 6.28 -3.02
CA VAL A 10 -11.86 6.75 -1.79
C VAL A 10 -13.31 6.23 -1.73
N GLU A 11 -13.94 6.05 -2.89
CA GLU A 11 -15.30 5.51 -2.99
C GLU A 11 -15.34 4.01 -2.65
N GLU A 12 -14.29 3.26 -3.00
CA GLU A 12 -14.17 1.84 -2.68
C GLU A 12 -13.76 1.59 -1.23
N PHE A 13 -12.94 2.49 -0.67
CA PHE A 13 -12.41 2.34 0.69
C PHE A 13 -12.25 3.74 1.34
N PRO A 14 -13.30 4.28 1.96
CA PRO A 14 -13.35 5.65 2.47
C PRO A 14 -12.58 5.85 3.79
N TYR A 15 -11.36 5.37 3.83
CA TYR A 15 -10.48 5.47 4.99
C TYR A 15 -9.18 6.21 4.64
N ALA A 16 -8.69 7.00 5.59
CA ALA A 16 -7.32 7.48 5.54
C ALA A 16 -6.36 6.33 5.84
N ILE A 17 -5.42 6.06 4.94
CA ILE A 17 -4.44 4.99 5.08
C ILE A 17 -3.10 5.57 5.51
N ARG A 18 -2.56 5.07 6.62
CA ARG A 18 -1.20 5.35 7.07
C ARG A 18 -0.48 4.03 7.33
N THR A 19 0.61 3.79 6.61
CA THR A 19 1.54 2.70 6.90
C THR A 19 2.76 3.24 7.64
N VAL A 20 3.19 2.54 8.67
CA VAL A 20 4.39 2.83 9.45
C VAL A 20 5.28 1.61 9.40
N SER A 21 6.54 1.79 9.04
CA SER A 21 7.55 0.74 9.06
C SER A 21 8.64 1.11 10.05
N GLU A 22 8.90 0.24 11.01
CA GLU A 22 10.00 0.36 11.96
C GLU A 22 10.99 -0.76 11.69
N THR A 23 12.23 -0.37 11.41
CA THR A 23 13.31 -1.31 11.11
C THR A 23 14.09 -1.61 12.38
N MET A 24 13.97 -2.83 12.88
CA MET A 24 14.64 -3.25 14.11
C MET A 24 16.07 -3.70 13.84
N GLU A 25 16.31 -4.32 12.69
CA GLU A 25 17.61 -4.79 12.23
C GLU A 25 17.65 -4.85 10.71
N SER A 26 18.81 -4.63 10.10
CA SER A 26 18.96 -4.66 8.66
C SER A 26 20.40 -4.96 8.24
N ASN A 27 20.53 -5.68 7.12
CA ASN A 27 21.78 -5.86 6.40
C ASN A 27 21.65 -5.44 4.93
N GLY A 28 20.91 -4.39 4.66
CA GLY A 28 20.68 -3.83 3.33
C GLY A 28 19.19 -3.80 2.95
N SER A 29 18.86 -2.88 2.05
CA SER A 29 17.55 -2.72 1.39
C SER A 29 16.31 -2.71 2.28
N THR A 30 16.37 -2.04 3.43
CA THR A 30 15.24 -1.89 4.35
C THR A 30 13.98 -1.32 3.70
N SER A 31 14.13 -0.44 2.72
CA SER A 31 13.01 0.16 2.01
C SER A 31 12.20 -0.87 1.20
N GLN A 32 12.86 -1.85 0.59
CA GLN A 32 12.18 -2.88 -0.18
C GLN A 32 11.46 -3.89 0.73
N ALA A 33 12.09 -4.27 1.83
CA ALA A 33 11.43 -5.05 2.88
C ALA A 33 10.19 -4.33 3.44
N SER A 34 10.30 -3.01 3.68
CA SER A 34 9.17 -2.18 4.14
C SER A 34 8.01 -2.14 3.15
N ILE A 35 8.28 -2.15 1.84
CA ILE A 35 7.22 -2.21 0.80
C ILE A 35 6.50 -3.55 0.84
N CYS A 36 7.24 -4.66 0.92
CA CYS A 36 6.65 -6.00 1.04
C CYS A 36 5.81 -6.12 2.33
N ALA A 37 6.35 -5.68 3.47
CA ALA A 37 5.65 -5.68 4.74
C ALA A 37 4.40 -4.78 4.73
N SER A 38 4.49 -3.58 4.15
CA SER A 38 3.35 -2.67 4.00
C SER A 38 2.24 -3.27 3.13
N THR A 39 2.60 -3.96 2.03
CA THR A 39 1.64 -4.68 1.21
C THR A 39 0.86 -5.70 2.04
N MET A 40 1.56 -6.58 2.75
CA MET A 40 0.92 -7.59 3.60
C MET A 40 0.12 -6.97 4.75
N SER A 41 0.60 -5.89 5.34
CA SER A 41 -0.08 -5.16 6.41
C SER A 41 -1.40 -4.55 5.91
N LEU A 42 -1.43 -3.94 4.74
CA LEU A 42 -2.65 -3.43 4.11
C LEU A 42 -3.66 -4.56 3.86
N MET A 43 -3.20 -5.68 3.31
CA MET A 43 -4.04 -6.86 3.09
C MET A 43 -4.60 -7.41 4.41
N ALA A 44 -3.78 -7.48 5.46
CA ALA A 44 -4.20 -7.94 6.78
C ALA A 44 -5.16 -6.96 7.49
N ALA A 45 -5.07 -5.66 7.17
CA ALA A 45 -6.00 -4.66 7.67
C ALA A 45 -7.35 -4.66 6.93
N GLY A 46 -7.51 -5.45 5.88
CA GLY A 46 -8.73 -5.49 5.07
C GLY A 46 -8.81 -4.37 4.03
N VAL A 47 -7.69 -3.76 3.66
CA VAL A 47 -7.65 -2.81 2.55
C VAL A 47 -7.71 -3.59 1.24
N PRO A 48 -8.70 -3.33 0.36
CA PRO A 48 -8.88 -4.07 -0.89
C PRO A 48 -7.89 -3.58 -1.95
N ILE A 49 -6.58 -3.80 -1.72
CA ILE A 49 -5.57 -3.49 -2.73
C ILE A 49 -5.78 -4.35 -3.97
N LYS A 50 -5.54 -3.79 -5.15
CA LYS A 50 -5.78 -4.45 -6.45
C LYS A 50 -4.92 -5.68 -6.67
N THR A 51 -3.70 -5.68 -6.14
CA THR A 51 -2.73 -6.79 -6.23
C THR A 51 -1.57 -6.54 -5.28
N MET A 52 -0.81 -7.59 -4.99
CA MET A 52 0.43 -7.48 -4.22
C MET A 52 1.48 -6.65 -4.95
N VAL A 53 2.31 -5.97 -4.17
CA VAL A 53 3.54 -5.30 -4.62
C VAL A 53 4.69 -5.84 -3.80
N ALA A 54 5.73 -6.30 -4.47
CA ALA A 54 7.01 -6.63 -3.86
C ALA A 54 8.11 -5.69 -4.36
N GLY A 55 9.16 -5.58 -3.60
CA GLY A 55 10.37 -4.84 -3.96
C GLY A 55 11.62 -5.65 -3.66
N ILE A 56 12.64 -5.41 -4.44
CA ILE A 56 13.99 -5.98 -4.29
C ILE A 56 15.02 -4.96 -4.74
N SER A 57 16.23 -5.06 -4.21
CA SER A 57 17.40 -4.34 -4.73
C SER A 57 18.29 -5.25 -5.54
N CYS A 58 19.02 -4.66 -6.47
CA CYS A 58 20.19 -5.28 -7.07
C CYS A 58 21.36 -4.31 -7.09
N GLY A 59 22.55 -4.84 -7.05
CA GLY A 59 23.80 -4.11 -7.11
C GLY A 59 24.54 -4.40 -8.40
N LEU A 60 25.62 -3.65 -8.59
CA LEU A 60 26.55 -3.80 -9.70
C LEU A 60 27.98 -3.74 -9.17
N VAL A 61 28.81 -4.61 -9.68
CA VAL A 61 30.26 -4.53 -9.56
C VAL A 61 30.81 -4.56 -10.97
N THR A 62 31.58 -3.53 -11.33
CA THR A 62 32.23 -3.42 -12.64
C THR A 62 33.71 -3.74 -12.55
N GLY A 63 34.26 -4.28 -13.63
CA GLY A 63 35.68 -4.53 -13.79
C GLY A 63 36.39 -3.46 -14.63
N GLU A 64 37.38 -3.85 -15.39
CA GLU A 64 38.21 -2.92 -16.18
C GLU A 64 37.57 -2.49 -17.49
N THR A 65 36.58 -3.23 -17.99
CA THR A 65 35.90 -2.96 -19.27
C THR A 65 34.38 -2.91 -19.09
N ASP A 66 33.68 -2.28 -20.04
CA ASP A 66 32.23 -2.17 -20.03
C ASP A 66 31.48 -3.53 -20.06
N ASP A 67 32.14 -4.57 -20.54
CA ASP A 67 31.60 -5.93 -20.62
C ASP A 67 31.98 -6.79 -19.39
N ASP A 68 32.85 -6.28 -18.52
CA ASP A 68 33.29 -6.96 -17.30
C ASP A 68 32.48 -6.42 -16.10
N TYR A 69 31.35 -7.04 -15.87
CA TYR A 69 30.46 -6.65 -14.76
C TYR A 69 29.69 -7.85 -14.19
N ILE A 70 29.22 -7.70 -12.97
CA ILE A 70 28.35 -8.65 -12.28
C ILE A 70 27.16 -7.88 -11.68
N VAL A 71 25.95 -8.30 -12.01
CA VAL A 71 24.73 -7.84 -11.35
C VAL A 71 24.42 -8.74 -10.17
N LEU A 72 24.34 -8.15 -8.97
CA LEU A 72 24.02 -8.86 -7.72
C LEU A 72 22.53 -8.68 -7.39
N THR A 73 21.86 -9.76 -7.02
CA THR A 73 20.45 -9.72 -6.60
C THR A 73 20.36 -9.79 -5.08
N ASP A 74 19.54 -8.90 -4.48
CA ASP A 74 19.36 -8.81 -3.03
C ASP A 74 20.64 -8.45 -2.28
N ILE A 75 21.12 -7.24 -2.48
CA ILE A 75 22.43 -6.80 -1.99
C ILE A 75 22.46 -6.59 -0.47
N GLN A 76 23.59 -6.97 0.13
CA GLN A 76 23.92 -6.69 1.52
C GLN A 76 24.48 -5.27 1.70
N GLY A 77 24.54 -4.81 2.96
CA GLY A 77 25.05 -3.48 3.26
C GLY A 77 26.48 -3.21 2.76
N LEU A 78 27.38 -4.21 2.77
CA LEU A 78 28.73 -4.09 2.20
C LEU A 78 28.71 -4.00 0.67
N GLU A 79 27.84 -4.74 0.01
CA GLU A 79 27.66 -4.72 -1.45
C GLU A 79 27.02 -3.41 -1.90
N ASP A 80 26.12 -2.83 -1.10
CA ASP A 80 25.60 -1.47 -1.32
C ASP A 80 26.71 -0.43 -1.16
N PHE A 81 27.54 -0.55 -0.12
CA PHE A 81 28.57 0.44 0.18
C PHE A 81 29.70 0.46 -0.86
N PHE A 82 30.21 -0.70 -1.25
CA PHE A 82 31.35 -0.84 -2.16
C PHE A 82 30.96 -1.06 -3.63
N GLY A 83 29.72 -1.42 -3.91
CA GLY A 83 29.24 -1.62 -5.27
C GLY A 83 29.06 -0.32 -6.04
N ASP A 84 28.91 -0.43 -7.35
CA ASP A 84 28.83 0.68 -8.31
C ASP A 84 27.42 1.19 -8.54
N MET A 85 26.42 0.40 -8.14
CA MET A 85 24.99 0.73 -8.28
C MET A 85 24.19 0.09 -7.15
N ASP A 86 23.21 0.85 -6.63
CA ASP A 86 22.04 0.34 -5.87
C ASP A 86 20.77 0.60 -6.70
N PHE A 87 20.18 -0.47 -7.23
CA PHE A 87 19.04 -0.40 -8.12
C PHE A 87 17.84 -1.10 -7.49
N LYS A 88 16.88 -0.31 -7.05
CA LYS A 88 15.69 -0.79 -6.35
C LYS A 88 14.49 -0.78 -7.27
N VAL A 89 13.85 -1.93 -7.43
CA VAL A 89 12.67 -2.09 -8.28
C VAL A 89 11.52 -2.65 -7.49
N THR A 90 10.38 -2.00 -7.58
CA THR A 90 9.12 -2.47 -7.02
C THR A 90 8.10 -2.70 -8.09
N GLY A 91 7.20 -3.63 -7.87
CA GLY A 91 6.13 -3.89 -8.83
C GLY A 91 5.25 -5.06 -8.47
N THR A 92 4.30 -5.26 -9.36
CA THR A 92 3.31 -6.33 -9.35
C THR A 92 3.71 -7.42 -10.36
N HIS A 93 2.91 -8.47 -10.49
CA HIS A 93 3.06 -9.44 -11.59
C HIS A 93 2.95 -8.79 -12.98
N LYS A 94 2.16 -7.72 -13.10
CA LYS A 94 1.90 -7.05 -14.39
C LYS A 94 2.97 -6.06 -14.81
N GLY A 95 3.70 -5.48 -13.85
CA GLY A 95 4.69 -4.47 -14.20
C GLY A 95 5.29 -3.75 -12.98
N ILE A 96 6.20 -2.84 -13.28
CA ILE A 96 6.93 -2.02 -12.32
C ILE A 96 6.04 -0.86 -11.85
N THR A 97 6.02 -0.61 -10.55
CA THR A 97 5.29 0.51 -9.94
C THR A 97 6.20 1.64 -9.49
N ALA A 98 7.44 1.35 -9.15
CA ALA A 98 8.46 2.36 -8.86
C ALA A 98 9.87 1.81 -9.02
N ILE A 99 10.79 2.70 -9.35
CA ILE A 99 12.23 2.47 -9.40
C ILE A 99 12.92 3.56 -8.59
N GLN A 100 13.94 3.17 -7.87
CA GLN A 100 14.94 4.06 -7.30
C GLN A 100 16.32 3.53 -7.69
N MET A 101 17.18 4.41 -8.16
CA MET A 101 18.52 4.04 -8.58
C MET A 101 19.53 5.05 -8.02
N ASP A 102 20.58 4.54 -7.44
CA ASP A 102 21.76 5.28 -7.06
C ASP A 102 22.98 4.70 -7.80
N ILE A 103 23.73 5.56 -8.48
CA ILE A 103 24.86 5.16 -9.33
C ILE A 103 26.10 5.89 -8.82
N LYS A 104 27.17 5.14 -8.60
CA LYS A 104 28.47 5.66 -8.16
C LYS A 104 29.50 5.74 -9.29
N ILE A 105 29.12 5.34 -10.50
CA ILE A 105 29.92 5.40 -11.74
C ILE A 105 29.32 6.35 -12.75
N HIS A 106 30.02 6.64 -13.84
CA HIS A 106 29.61 7.67 -14.80
C HIS A 106 28.38 7.33 -15.66
N GLY A 107 27.84 6.14 -15.56
CA GLY A 107 26.64 5.71 -16.28
C GLY A 107 26.54 4.20 -16.36
N LEU A 108 25.40 3.73 -16.83
CA LEU A 108 25.14 2.31 -17.03
C LEU A 108 24.95 2.03 -18.51
N THR A 109 25.51 0.93 -18.97
CA THR A 109 25.23 0.43 -20.32
C THR A 109 23.82 -0.17 -20.38
N ARG A 110 23.24 -0.21 -21.59
CA ARG A 110 21.92 -0.81 -21.79
C ARG A 110 21.83 -2.27 -21.35
N PRO A 111 22.82 -3.14 -21.64
CA PRO A 111 22.81 -4.53 -21.16
C PRO A 111 22.71 -4.64 -19.63
N ILE A 112 23.45 -3.82 -18.89
CA ILE A 112 23.40 -3.79 -17.42
C ILE A 112 21.99 -3.48 -16.92
N VAL A 113 21.34 -2.46 -17.48
CA VAL A 113 19.97 -2.06 -17.09
C VAL A 113 18.97 -3.17 -17.44
N GLU A 114 19.07 -3.77 -18.61
CA GLU A 114 18.20 -4.87 -19.05
C GLU A 114 18.35 -6.09 -18.11
N GLU A 115 19.59 -6.44 -17.74
CA GLU A 115 19.85 -7.54 -16.80
C GLU A 115 19.32 -7.22 -15.40
N ALA A 116 19.56 -6.02 -14.88
CA ALA A 116 19.06 -5.59 -13.58
C ALA A 116 17.53 -5.64 -13.51
N ILE A 117 16.83 -5.20 -14.56
CA ILE A 117 15.37 -5.28 -14.64
C ILE A 117 14.90 -6.74 -14.68
N ALA A 118 15.58 -7.60 -15.46
CA ALA A 118 15.22 -9.02 -15.56
C ALA A 118 15.40 -9.74 -14.22
N ARG A 119 16.55 -9.59 -13.58
CA ARG A 119 16.86 -10.20 -12.28
C ARG A 119 15.91 -9.72 -11.17
N THR A 120 15.67 -8.42 -11.10
CA THR A 120 14.73 -7.87 -10.10
C THR A 120 13.28 -8.29 -10.38
N ARG A 121 12.90 -8.53 -11.63
CA ARG A 121 11.59 -9.10 -11.96
C ARG A 121 11.46 -10.52 -11.42
N GLU A 122 12.42 -11.38 -11.69
CA GLU A 122 12.44 -12.77 -11.22
C GLU A 122 12.36 -12.83 -9.68
N ALA A 123 13.21 -12.08 -8.99
CA ALA A 123 13.23 -12.02 -7.53
C ALA A 123 11.91 -11.49 -6.94
N ARG A 124 11.30 -10.46 -7.53
CA ARG A 124 10.00 -9.94 -7.06
C ARG A 124 8.89 -10.95 -7.22
N LEU A 125 8.84 -11.66 -8.35
CA LEU A 125 7.85 -12.72 -8.56
C LEU A 125 8.03 -13.83 -7.54
N TYR A 126 9.25 -14.28 -7.30
CA TYR A 126 9.56 -15.27 -6.27
C TYR A 126 9.10 -14.80 -4.89
N ILE A 127 9.38 -13.55 -4.51
CA ILE A 127 8.96 -13.00 -3.20
C ILE A 127 7.42 -12.99 -3.09
N MET A 128 6.72 -12.58 -4.13
CA MET A 128 5.25 -12.57 -4.11
C MET A 128 4.66 -13.98 -4.02
N ASP A 129 5.17 -14.91 -4.84
CA ASP A 129 4.56 -16.23 -5.02
C ASP A 129 4.99 -17.22 -3.93
N GLU A 130 6.26 -17.18 -3.52
CA GLU A 130 6.84 -18.18 -2.62
C GLU A 130 6.98 -17.71 -1.17
N VAL A 131 6.89 -16.40 -0.91
CA VAL A 131 7.05 -15.86 0.44
C VAL A 131 5.78 -15.16 0.91
N MET A 132 5.38 -14.09 0.24
CA MET A 132 4.28 -13.24 0.69
C MET A 132 2.92 -13.95 0.60
N SER A 133 2.66 -14.69 -0.47
CA SER A 133 1.40 -15.42 -0.65
C SER A 133 1.19 -16.51 0.39
N LYS A 134 2.27 -17.10 0.93
CA LYS A 134 2.19 -18.09 2.03
C LYS A 134 1.83 -17.45 3.37
N ALA A 135 2.15 -16.17 3.55
CA ALA A 135 1.77 -15.41 4.74
C ALA A 135 0.35 -14.87 4.64
N ILE A 136 0.01 -14.28 3.49
CA ILE A 136 -1.33 -13.79 3.19
C ILE A 136 -1.52 -13.76 1.68
N ALA A 137 -2.44 -14.60 1.16
CA ALA A 137 -2.67 -14.75 -0.28
C ALA A 137 -3.59 -13.67 -0.84
N GLU A 138 -4.59 -13.24 -0.07
CA GLU A 138 -5.60 -12.25 -0.47
C GLU A 138 -5.88 -11.26 0.67
N PRO A 139 -6.30 -10.03 0.35
CA PRO A 139 -6.77 -9.10 1.37
C PRO A 139 -7.91 -9.71 2.20
N ARG A 140 -7.92 -9.45 3.50
CA ARG A 140 -9.06 -9.80 4.34
C ARG A 140 -10.31 -9.10 3.83
N LYS A 141 -11.43 -9.79 3.87
CA LYS A 141 -12.71 -9.28 3.33
C LYS A 141 -13.29 -8.10 4.13
N GLU A 142 -12.90 -7.99 5.38
CA GLU A 142 -13.38 -6.95 6.28
C GLU A 142 -12.22 -6.36 7.08
N VAL A 143 -12.38 -5.11 7.48
CA VAL A 143 -11.50 -4.49 8.47
C VAL A 143 -11.63 -5.20 9.81
N ASN A 144 -10.62 -5.07 10.67
CA ASN A 144 -10.60 -5.68 11.99
C ASN A 144 -11.89 -5.33 12.78
N GLU A 145 -12.33 -6.23 13.65
CA GLU A 145 -13.55 -6.05 14.47
C GLU A 145 -13.52 -4.76 15.31
N TRP A 146 -12.35 -4.36 15.78
CA TRP A 146 -12.12 -3.14 16.58
C TRP A 146 -11.92 -1.87 15.73
N ALA A 147 -11.72 -2.04 14.44
CA ALA A 147 -11.56 -0.89 13.55
C ALA A 147 -12.91 -0.19 13.32
N PRO A 148 -12.92 1.14 13.23
CA PRO A 148 -14.10 1.87 12.80
C PRO A 148 -14.54 1.37 11.42
N LYS A 149 -15.83 1.15 11.26
CA LYS A 149 -16.46 0.76 9.99
C LYS A 149 -17.19 1.98 9.46
N ILE A 150 -17.13 2.22 8.16
CA ILE A 150 -17.78 3.34 7.50
C ILE A 150 -18.73 2.77 6.45
N GLU A 151 -20.01 3.12 6.57
CA GLU A 151 -21.00 2.89 5.54
C GLU A 151 -21.40 4.20 4.89
N GLN A 152 -21.44 4.21 3.57
CA GLN A 152 -21.83 5.39 2.80
C GLN A 152 -23.18 5.14 2.14
N ILE A 153 -24.10 6.08 2.31
CA ILE A 153 -25.37 6.12 1.62
C ILE A 153 -25.53 7.47 0.92
N THR A 154 -26.38 7.54 -0.06
CA THR A 154 -26.72 8.80 -0.74
C THR A 154 -28.17 9.11 -0.50
N ILE A 155 -28.43 10.35 -0.10
CA ILE A 155 -29.80 10.89 0.06
C ILE A 155 -30.00 12.03 -0.93
N ASP A 156 -31.27 12.35 -1.23
CA ASP A 156 -31.60 13.53 -2.00
C ASP A 156 -31.13 14.79 -1.23
N PRO A 157 -30.36 15.70 -1.85
CA PRO A 157 -29.90 16.92 -1.20
C PRO A 157 -31.03 17.76 -0.58
N SER A 158 -32.23 17.73 -1.18
CA SER A 158 -33.43 18.40 -0.62
C SER A 158 -33.86 17.83 0.73
N LYS A 159 -33.45 16.60 1.09
CA LYS A 159 -33.77 15.90 2.32
C LYS A 159 -32.74 16.06 3.44
N ILE A 160 -31.61 16.69 3.16
CA ILE A 160 -30.57 16.92 4.17
C ILE A 160 -31.14 17.66 5.37
N GLY A 161 -31.99 18.67 5.14
CA GLY A 161 -32.65 19.41 6.20
C GLY A 161 -33.54 18.57 7.12
N ASP A 162 -34.22 17.57 6.56
CA ASP A 162 -35.10 16.63 7.32
C ASP A 162 -34.22 15.70 8.18
N VAL A 163 -33.09 15.20 7.63
CA VAL A 163 -32.14 14.31 8.35
C VAL A 163 -31.43 15.06 9.47
N VAL A 164 -30.97 16.26 9.20
CA VAL A 164 -30.29 17.09 10.21
C VAL A 164 -31.28 17.54 11.28
N GLY A 165 -32.49 17.91 10.85
CA GLY A 165 -33.54 18.42 11.72
C GLY A 165 -33.29 19.84 12.21
N GLN A 166 -34.26 20.41 12.90
CA GLN A 166 -34.21 21.78 13.40
C GLN A 166 -33.05 21.96 14.41
N LYS A 167 -32.06 22.77 14.07
CA LYS A 167 -30.82 22.98 14.86
C LYS A 167 -30.01 21.68 15.14
N GLY A 168 -30.09 20.72 14.24
CA GLY A 168 -29.36 19.45 14.39
C GLY A 168 -30.05 18.42 15.32
N LYS A 169 -31.30 18.63 15.72
CA LYS A 169 -31.99 17.80 16.72
C LYS A 169 -32.08 16.34 16.28
N THR A 170 -32.52 16.09 15.04
CA THR A 170 -32.73 14.73 14.53
C THR A 170 -31.42 13.95 14.42
N ILE A 171 -30.39 14.54 13.82
CA ILE A 171 -29.10 13.87 13.68
C ILE A 171 -28.44 13.60 15.04
N ASN A 172 -28.54 14.55 15.99
CA ASN A 172 -28.00 14.35 17.34
C ASN A 172 -28.73 13.24 18.10
N GLU A 173 -30.06 13.12 17.98
CA GLU A 173 -30.82 12.02 18.57
C GLU A 173 -30.39 10.65 17.99
N ILE A 174 -30.07 10.56 16.70
CA ILE A 174 -29.54 9.33 16.08
C ILE A 174 -28.15 9.03 16.66
N ILE A 175 -27.26 10.02 16.71
CA ILE A 175 -25.90 9.87 17.25
C ILE A 175 -25.95 9.43 18.73
N ASP A 176 -26.77 10.06 19.55
CA ASP A 176 -26.90 9.77 20.98
C ASP A 176 -27.43 8.34 21.23
N ARG A 177 -28.35 7.87 20.38
CA ARG A 177 -28.92 6.51 20.48
C ARG A 177 -27.98 5.42 20.04
N THR A 178 -27.18 5.67 19.02
CA THR A 178 -26.38 4.64 18.31
C THR A 178 -24.90 4.73 18.63
N GLY A 179 -24.41 5.89 19.10
CA GLY A 179 -23.00 6.13 19.36
C GLY A 179 -22.14 6.23 18.09
N VAL A 180 -22.76 6.33 16.91
CA VAL A 180 -22.04 6.51 15.64
C VAL A 180 -21.67 7.97 15.40
N LYS A 181 -20.75 8.20 14.45
CA LYS A 181 -20.50 9.52 13.87
C LYS A 181 -21.16 9.59 12.51
N ILE A 182 -21.81 10.70 12.19
CA ILE A 182 -22.47 10.92 10.92
C ILE A 182 -21.94 12.20 10.31
N ASP A 183 -21.44 12.12 9.09
CA ASP A 183 -21.03 13.27 8.27
C ASP A 183 -21.86 13.29 6.99
N ILE A 184 -22.35 14.49 6.62
CA ILE A 184 -23.20 14.71 5.44
C ILE A 184 -22.56 15.81 4.59
N THR A 185 -22.40 15.54 3.28
CA THR A 185 -21.95 16.55 2.31
C THR A 185 -23.15 17.26 1.68
N ASP A 186 -22.89 18.43 1.09
CA ASP A 186 -23.95 19.24 0.43
C ASP A 186 -24.56 18.50 -0.80
N GLU A 187 -23.83 17.53 -1.37
CA GLU A 187 -24.28 16.68 -2.48
C GLU A 187 -25.17 15.50 -2.01
N GLY A 188 -25.39 15.34 -0.70
CA GLY A 188 -26.23 14.29 -0.15
C GLY A 188 -25.50 12.97 0.13
N SER A 189 -24.16 12.94 0.10
CA SER A 189 -23.39 11.78 0.58
C SER A 189 -23.39 11.78 2.10
N VAL A 190 -23.82 10.67 2.70
CA VAL A 190 -23.87 10.47 4.15
C VAL A 190 -22.92 9.35 4.52
N SER A 191 -21.93 9.65 5.36
CA SER A 191 -20.99 8.69 5.92
C SER A 191 -21.37 8.38 7.37
N VAL A 192 -21.69 7.12 7.67
CA VAL A 192 -21.99 6.65 9.02
C VAL A 192 -20.82 5.79 9.52
N CYS A 193 -20.15 6.25 10.58
CA CYS A 193 -18.94 5.63 11.11
C CYS A 193 -19.15 5.13 12.55
N GLY A 194 -18.80 3.87 12.81
CA GLY A 194 -18.88 3.26 14.14
C GLY A 194 -18.11 1.94 14.22
N THR A 195 -17.96 1.40 15.40
CA THR A 195 -17.31 0.08 15.61
C THR A 195 -18.32 -1.06 15.53
N ASP A 196 -19.56 -0.85 15.94
CA ASP A 196 -20.62 -1.84 15.94
C ASP A 196 -21.50 -1.74 14.67
N LYS A 197 -21.45 -2.77 13.83
CA LYS A 197 -22.27 -2.86 12.61
C LYS A 197 -23.79 -2.75 12.87
N LYS A 198 -24.27 -3.25 14.05
CA LYS A 198 -25.69 -3.16 14.40
C LYS A 198 -26.10 -1.71 14.68
N MET A 199 -25.22 -0.95 15.32
CA MET A 199 -25.47 0.46 15.58
C MET A 199 -25.40 1.30 14.31
N ILE A 200 -24.49 0.98 13.40
CA ILE A 200 -24.44 1.62 12.07
C ILE A 200 -25.74 1.34 11.30
N ALA A 201 -26.17 0.07 11.21
CA ALA A 201 -27.42 -0.29 10.54
C ALA A 201 -28.67 0.33 11.21
N ALA A 202 -28.64 0.56 12.51
CA ALA A 202 -29.72 1.23 13.23
C ALA A 202 -29.74 2.74 13.03
N ALA A 203 -28.61 3.34 12.64
CA ALA A 203 -28.49 4.76 12.34
C ALA A 203 -28.92 5.09 10.91
N ILE A 204 -28.77 4.14 9.97
CA ILE A 204 -29.23 4.22 8.58
C ILE A 204 -30.73 3.97 8.51
#